data_7452bedc1fa5910b6a8af15c4f24ddd3
#
_entry.id   7452bedc1fa5910b6a8af15c4f24ddd3
#
_cell.length_a   1.000
_cell.length_b   1.000
_cell.length_c   1.000
_cell.angle_alpha   90.00
_cell.angle_beta   90.00
_cell.angle_gamma   90.00
#
_symmetry.space_group_name_H-M   'P 1'
#
loop_
_entity.id
_entity.type
_entity.pdbx_description
1 polymer ?
#
loop_
_entity_poly.entity_id
_entity_poly.type
_entity_poly.pdbx_seq_one_letter_code
_entity_poly.pdbx_strand_id
1 'polypeptide(L)'
;KENKIKINKKILLKLKLNKNDYFLLTLHRPDMVDNKSNLKKIINYFSNLSKKKGIKIIFPIHPRTQQKIKLFNIHNFNQLHIVDPCNYFDFLALQKYAKIIFTDSGGIQEEACILKTPCVTIRKNTERPETIRIKSNILTSYNLTKIDYALNRMMKSKNKWNNPYGVNVSKKILQILTKEFKLK
;
A
#
# COMPACT_ATOMS: atom_id res chain seq x y z
N LYS A 1 -12.74 2.71 -25.14
CA LYS A 1 -11.24 2.59 -25.01
C LYS A 1 -10.93 3.01 -23.59
N GLU A 2 -10.54 2.07 -22.72
CA GLU A 2 -10.01 2.39 -21.38
C GLU A 2 -8.79 3.30 -21.55
N ASN A 3 -8.85 4.51 -21.00
CA ASN A 3 -7.68 5.36 -20.86
C ASN A 3 -6.71 4.64 -19.90
N LYS A 4 -5.87 3.77 -20.43
CA LYS A 4 -4.79 3.15 -19.67
C LYS A 4 -3.84 4.27 -19.27
N ILE A 5 -3.88 4.68 -18.03
CA ILE A 5 -2.88 5.56 -17.44
C ILE A 5 -1.52 4.94 -17.75
N LYS A 6 -0.71 5.61 -18.58
CA LYS A 6 0.67 5.19 -18.85
C LYS A 6 1.49 5.39 -17.58
N ILE A 7 1.59 4.34 -16.78
CA ILE A 7 2.40 4.39 -15.55
C ILE A 7 3.87 4.42 -15.95
N ASN A 8 4.53 5.53 -15.62
CA ASN A 8 5.93 5.74 -15.94
C ASN A 8 6.83 4.91 -15.00
N LYS A 9 7.81 4.22 -15.57
CA LYS A 9 8.76 3.39 -14.80
C LYS A 9 10.02 4.13 -14.36
N LYS A 10 10.15 5.43 -14.59
CA LYS A 10 11.36 6.21 -14.26
C LYS A 10 11.76 6.05 -12.80
N ILE A 11 10.79 6.04 -11.87
CA ILE A 11 11.05 5.87 -10.44
C ILE A 11 11.68 4.49 -10.12
N LEU A 12 11.28 3.41 -10.83
CA LEU A 12 11.87 2.10 -10.63
C LEU A 12 13.34 2.09 -11.05
N LEU A 13 13.67 2.72 -12.18
CA LEU A 13 15.05 2.87 -12.65
C LEU A 13 15.88 3.67 -11.64
N LYS A 14 15.36 4.82 -11.17
CA LYS A 14 16.01 5.65 -10.15
C LYS A 14 16.34 4.86 -8.88
N LEU A 15 15.42 4.00 -8.43
CA LEU A 15 15.57 3.20 -7.22
C LEU A 15 16.21 1.81 -7.47
N LYS A 16 16.64 1.53 -8.70
CA LYS A 16 17.21 0.23 -9.11
C LYS A 16 16.32 -0.95 -8.71
N LEU A 17 15.03 -0.87 -9.08
CA LEU A 17 14.00 -1.86 -8.78
C LEU A 17 13.54 -2.55 -10.05
N ASN A 18 13.29 -3.87 -9.94
CA ASN A 18 12.58 -4.63 -10.96
C ASN A 18 11.13 -4.88 -10.53
N LYS A 19 10.32 -5.25 -11.51
CA LYS A 19 8.93 -5.64 -11.27
C LYS A 19 8.88 -6.88 -10.37
N ASN A 20 8.04 -6.85 -9.34
CA ASN A 20 7.79 -7.94 -8.41
C ASN A 20 9.01 -8.40 -7.57
N ASP A 21 10.05 -7.59 -7.41
CA ASP A 21 11.20 -7.95 -6.59
C ASP A 21 11.33 -7.11 -5.29
N TYR A 22 10.32 -6.34 -4.96
CA TYR A 22 10.27 -5.56 -3.73
C TYR A 22 8.88 -5.56 -3.09
N PHE A 23 8.82 -5.27 -1.81
CA PHE A 23 7.61 -4.90 -1.09
C PHE A 23 7.51 -3.39 -0.94
N LEU A 24 6.29 -2.86 -0.98
CA LEU A 24 6.01 -1.45 -0.69
C LEU A 24 5.40 -1.35 0.70
N LEU A 25 5.95 -0.51 1.55
CA LEU A 25 5.44 -0.24 2.89
C LEU A 25 4.98 1.21 3.01
N THR A 26 3.79 1.45 3.56
CA THR A 26 3.34 2.79 3.93
C THR A 26 2.67 2.78 5.28
N LEU A 27 3.04 3.73 6.14
CA LEU A 27 2.51 3.89 7.50
C LEU A 27 2.35 5.38 7.79
N HIS A 28 1.15 5.82 8.18
CA HIS A 28 0.89 7.23 8.49
C HIS A 28 -0.30 7.47 9.43
N ARG A 29 -1.10 6.42 9.73
CA ARG A 29 -2.29 6.57 10.57
C ARG A 29 -1.93 6.79 12.03
N PRO A 30 -2.62 7.73 12.74
CA PRO A 30 -2.33 8.05 14.14
C PRO A 30 -2.30 6.85 15.06
N ASP A 31 -3.29 5.98 14.97
CA ASP A 31 -3.43 4.79 15.81
C ASP A 31 -2.27 3.79 15.66
N MET A 32 -1.55 3.84 14.54
CA MET A 32 -0.32 3.10 14.30
C MET A 32 0.92 3.92 14.73
N VAL A 33 1.09 5.12 14.15
CA VAL A 33 2.37 5.82 14.24
C VAL A 33 2.54 6.62 15.52
N ASP A 34 1.46 6.99 16.22
CA ASP A 34 1.53 7.71 17.50
C ASP A 34 1.74 6.77 18.70
N ASN A 35 1.57 5.47 18.51
CA ASN A 35 1.89 4.47 19.52
C ASN A 35 3.32 3.96 19.33
N LYS A 36 4.23 4.32 20.25
CA LYS A 36 5.64 3.94 20.21
C LYS A 36 5.85 2.42 20.09
N SER A 37 5.09 1.63 20.86
CA SER A 37 5.22 0.17 20.86
C SER A 37 4.81 -0.43 19.52
N ASN A 38 3.66 -0.01 18.96
CA ASN A 38 3.19 -0.48 17.66
C ASN A 38 4.17 -0.10 16.54
N LEU A 39 4.58 1.17 16.47
CA LEU A 39 5.48 1.66 15.42
C LEU A 39 6.84 0.92 15.48
N LYS A 40 7.46 0.84 16.67
CA LYS A 40 8.72 0.11 16.87
C LYS A 40 8.60 -1.36 16.46
N LYS A 41 7.53 -2.02 16.90
CA LYS A 41 7.25 -3.44 16.60
C LYS A 41 7.15 -3.68 15.08
N ILE A 42 6.39 -2.85 14.38
CA ILE A 42 6.17 -3.00 12.92
C ILE A 42 7.44 -2.66 12.13
N ILE A 43 8.15 -1.58 12.48
CA ILE A 43 9.41 -1.21 11.83
C ILE A 43 10.45 -2.34 11.99
N ASN A 44 10.63 -2.86 13.20
CA ASN A 44 11.53 -3.98 13.46
C ASN A 44 11.16 -5.24 12.69
N TYR A 45 9.85 -5.55 12.63
CA TYR A 45 9.36 -6.69 11.87
C TYR A 45 9.75 -6.59 10.39
N PHE A 46 9.47 -5.46 9.73
CA PHE A 46 9.80 -5.29 8.32
C PHE A 46 11.31 -5.22 8.06
N SER A 47 12.09 -4.62 8.96
CA SER A 47 13.55 -4.62 8.89
C SER A 47 14.09 -6.06 8.92
N ASN A 48 13.64 -6.88 9.86
CA ASN A 48 14.02 -8.30 9.97
C ASN A 48 13.53 -9.12 8.76
N LEU A 49 12.32 -8.85 8.26
CA LEU A 49 11.76 -9.52 7.08
C LEU A 49 12.61 -9.25 5.83
N SER A 50 13.02 -7.99 5.62
CA SER A 50 13.91 -7.60 4.52
C SER A 50 15.22 -8.39 4.57
N LYS A 51 15.88 -8.41 5.75
CA LYS A 51 17.12 -9.17 5.98
C LYS A 51 16.93 -10.68 5.74
N LYS A 52 15.90 -11.27 6.35
CA LYS A 52 15.64 -12.72 6.29
C LYS A 52 15.31 -13.23 4.87
N LYS A 53 14.57 -12.44 4.09
CA LYS A 53 14.13 -12.85 2.75
C LYS A 53 15.01 -12.31 1.62
N GLY A 54 15.98 -11.43 1.92
CA GLY A 54 16.78 -10.78 0.89
C GLY A 54 15.96 -9.92 -0.08
N ILE A 55 14.76 -9.46 0.35
CA ILE A 55 13.85 -8.68 -0.49
C ILE A 55 13.88 -7.20 -0.06
N LYS A 56 13.98 -6.30 -1.02
CA LYS A 56 13.91 -4.86 -0.74
C LYS A 56 12.53 -4.48 -0.23
N ILE A 57 12.48 -3.66 0.83
CA ILE A 57 11.23 -3.03 1.29
C ILE A 57 11.37 -1.53 1.08
N ILE A 58 10.65 -1.02 0.10
CA ILE A 58 10.62 0.41 -0.23
C ILE A 58 9.61 1.08 0.68
N PHE A 59 10.07 2.08 1.40
CA PHE A 59 9.26 2.82 2.38
C PHE A 59 9.26 4.31 2.06
N PRO A 60 8.37 4.79 1.18
CA PRO A 60 8.11 6.23 1.02
C PRO A 60 7.57 6.77 2.34
N ILE A 61 8.46 7.43 3.10
CA ILE A 61 8.14 7.78 4.47
C ILE A 61 7.26 9.02 4.54
N HIS A 62 6.12 8.90 5.20
CA HIS A 62 5.26 10.04 5.48
C HIS A 62 5.90 10.96 6.54
N PRO A 63 5.82 12.32 6.42
CA PRO A 63 6.43 13.26 7.38
C PRO A 63 6.07 12.98 8.84
N ARG A 64 4.79 12.68 9.13
CA ARG A 64 4.33 12.30 10.47
C ARG A 64 5.10 11.09 11.01
N THR A 65 5.25 10.05 10.20
CA THR A 65 5.95 8.81 10.59
C THR A 65 7.42 9.05 10.83
N GLN A 66 8.05 9.87 9.99
CA GLN A 66 9.45 10.28 10.15
C GLN A 66 9.67 11.03 11.46
N GLN A 67 8.79 11.99 11.79
CA GLN A 67 8.83 12.71 13.07
C GLN A 67 8.70 11.76 14.27
N LYS A 68 7.77 10.79 14.20
CA LYS A 68 7.55 9.84 15.29
C LYS A 68 8.71 8.85 15.45
N ILE A 69 9.33 8.40 14.35
CA ILE A 69 10.54 7.56 14.40
C ILE A 69 11.66 8.31 15.15
N LYS A 70 11.88 9.58 14.83
CA LYS A 70 12.87 10.43 15.52
C LYS A 70 12.51 10.64 17.01
N LEU A 71 11.26 11.04 17.29
CA LEU A 71 10.78 11.29 18.66
C LEU A 71 10.89 10.05 19.56
N PHE A 72 10.64 8.87 19.02
CA PHE A 72 10.65 7.62 19.77
C PHE A 72 12.01 6.94 19.81
N ASN A 73 13.04 7.52 19.18
CA ASN A 73 14.40 6.98 19.08
C ASN A 73 14.39 5.53 18.53
N ILE A 74 13.70 5.31 17.39
CA ILE A 74 13.68 4.01 16.72
C ILE A 74 14.88 3.95 15.76
N HIS A 75 15.82 3.03 15.98
CA HIS A 75 17.09 2.97 15.23
C HIS A 75 17.22 1.77 14.29
N ASN A 76 16.43 0.71 14.46
CA ASN A 76 16.60 -0.57 13.74
C ASN A 76 15.81 -0.60 12.41
N PHE A 77 16.05 0.35 11.50
CA PHE A 77 15.41 0.36 10.19
C PHE A 77 16.37 0.43 9.00
N ASN A 78 17.66 0.16 9.24
CA ASN A 78 18.71 0.22 8.20
C ASN A 78 18.49 -0.75 7.04
N GLN A 79 17.65 -1.77 7.21
CA GLN A 79 17.29 -2.72 6.17
C GLN A 79 16.09 -2.26 5.32
N LEU A 80 15.43 -1.15 5.69
CA LEU A 80 14.35 -0.55 4.92
C LEU A 80 14.93 0.49 3.96
N HIS A 81 14.54 0.43 2.70
CA HIS A 81 14.87 1.47 1.73
C HIS A 81 13.92 2.65 1.90
N ILE A 82 14.28 3.56 2.82
CA ILE A 82 13.53 4.79 3.02
C ILE A 82 13.74 5.70 1.83
N VAL A 83 12.64 6.19 1.27
CA VAL A 83 12.65 7.17 0.19
C VAL A 83 11.75 8.36 0.58
N ASP A 84 12.10 9.53 0.08
CA ASP A 84 11.27 10.71 0.28
C ASP A 84 9.88 10.52 -0.35
N PRO A 85 8.87 11.25 0.12
CA PRO A 85 7.57 11.27 -0.52
C PRO A 85 7.71 11.60 -2.00
N CYS A 86 7.12 10.78 -2.86
CA CYS A 86 7.14 10.97 -4.29
C CYS A 86 5.80 11.52 -4.80
N ASN A 87 5.77 12.04 -6.03
CA ASN A 87 4.53 12.47 -6.65
C ASN A 87 3.59 11.27 -6.88
N TYR A 88 2.31 11.59 -7.13
CA TYR A 88 1.26 10.57 -7.29
C TYR A 88 1.58 9.52 -8.36
N PHE A 89 2.08 9.92 -9.53
CA PHE A 89 2.34 8.99 -10.64
C PHE A 89 3.52 8.06 -10.36
N ASP A 90 4.57 8.56 -9.70
CA ASP A 90 5.71 7.75 -9.26
C ASP A 90 5.27 6.77 -8.16
N PHE A 91 4.44 7.24 -7.23
CA PHE A 91 3.89 6.37 -6.19
C PHE A 91 2.97 5.29 -6.75
N LEU A 92 2.15 5.62 -7.76
CA LEU A 92 1.32 4.66 -8.47
C LEU A 92 2.16 3.60 -9.21
N ALA A 93 3.31 4.01 -9.75
CA ALA A 93 4.28 3.08 -10.35
C ALA A 93 4.86 2.13 -9.29
N LEU A 94 5.27 2.65 -8.13
CA LEU A 94 5.73 1.81 -7.02
C LEU A 94 4.67 0.82 -6.56
N GLN A 95 3.40 1.22 -6.50
CA GLN A 95 2.30 0.32 -6.18
C GLN A 95 2.11 -0.77 -7.25
N LYS A 96 2.05 -0.37 -8.52
CA LYS A 96 1.77 -1.27 -9.65
C LYS A 96 2.78 -2.39 -9.80
N TYR A 97 4.04 -2.10 -9.51
CA TYR A 97 5.15 -3.01 -9.73
C TYR A 97 5.68 -3.66 -8.45
N ALA A 98 5.11 -3.36 -7.30
CA ALA A 98 5.39 -4.08 -6.06
C ALA A 98 4.90 -5.53 -6.12
N LYS A 99 5.59 -6.41 -5.43
CA LYS A 99 5.17 -7.80 -5.22
C LYS A 99 4.01 -7.88 -4.25
N ILE A 100 4.08 -7.12 -3.16
CA ILE A 100 3.02 -6.95 -2.15
C ILE A 100 3.10 -5.53 -1.62
N ILE A 101 1.95 -4.94 -1.31
CA ILE A 101 1.83 -3.67 -0.62
C ILE A 101 1.40 -3.94 0.83
N PHE A 102 2.13 -3.36 1.79
CA PHE A 102 1.76 -3.29 3.20
C PHE A 102 1.38 -1.85 3.53
N THR A 103 0.17 -1.62 4.02
CA THR A 103 -0.34 -0.25 4.19
C THR A 103 -1.32 -0.13 5.36
N ASP A 104 -1.43 1.08 5.89
CA ASP A 104 -2.50 1.50 6.78
C ASP A 104 -3.49 2.49 6.11
N SER A 105 -3.34 2.74 4.81
CA SER A 105 -4.15 3.68 4.03
C SER A 105 -5.37 3.03 3.39
N GLY A 106 -6.54 3.68 3.48
CA GLY A 106 -7.77 3.27 2.78
C GLY A 106 -7.65 3.41 1.26
N GLY A 107 -7.13 4.55 0.78
CA GLY A 107 -6.98 4.81 -0.66
C GLY A 107 -6.02 3.83 -1.34
N ILE A 108 -4.92 3.48 -0.66
CA ILE A 108 -3.97 2.50 -1.22
C ILE A 108 -4.59 1.10 -1.35
N GLN A 109 -5.54 0.71 -0.49
CA GLN A 109 -6.27 -0.55 -0.64
C GLN A 109 -7.06 -0.59 -1.95
N GLU A 110 -7.72 0.52 -2.31
CA GLU A 110 -8.46 0.66 -3.58
C GLU A 110 -7.50 0.65 -4.77
N GLU A 111 -6.47 1.48 -4.73
CA GLU A 111 -5.46 1.57 -5.79
C GLU A 111 -4.78 0.22 -6.04
N ALA A 112 -4.35 -0.47 -4.99
CA ALA A 112 -3.75 -1.81 -5.06
C ALA A 112 -4.71 -2.81 -5.72
N CYS A 113 -5.98 -2.78 -5.33
CA CYS A 113 -7.02 -3.63 -5.91
C CYS A 113 -7.19 -3.39 -7.41
N ILE A 114 -7.30 -2.13 -7.85
CA ILE A 114 -7.41 -1.72 -9.25
C ILE A 114 -6.15 -2.11 -10.04
N LEU A 115 -4.98 -1.90 -9.46
CA LEU A 115 -3.68 -2.21 -10.07
C LEU A 115 -3.36 -3.71 -10.10
N LYS A 116 -4.19 -4.55 -9.49
CA LYS A 116 -3.96 -6.01 -9.35
C LYS A 116 -2.70 -6.33 -8.56
N THR A 117 -2.35 -5.51 -7.59
CA THR A 117 -1.23 -5.74 -6.67
C THR A 117 -1.76 -6.24 -5.33
N PRO A 118 -1.28 -7.39 -4.81
CA PRO A 118 -1.72 -7.91 -3.52
C PRO A 118 -1.48 -6.92 -2.40
N CYS A 119 -2.46 -6.77 -1.50
CA CYS A 119 -2.41 -5.82 -0.40
C CYS A 119 -2.54 -6.53 0.96
N VAL A 120 -1.81 -6.04 1.94
CA VAL A 120 -1.94 -6.41 3.35
C VAL A 120 -2.18 -5.13 4.15
N THR A 121 -3.35 -5.03 4.77
CA THR A 121 -3.75 -3.86 5.54
C THR A 121 -3.40 -4.03 7.01
N ILE A 122 -2.51 -3.17 7.51
CA ILE A 122 -2.04 -3.17 8.90
C ILE A 122 -2.92 -2.22 9.74
N ARG A 123 -4.18 -2.60 9.92
CA ARG A 123 -5.19 -1.85 10.70
C ARG A 123 -6.12 -2.81 11.42
N LYS A 124 -6.81 -2.30 12.46
CA LYS A 124 -7.84 -3.07 13.19
C LYS A 124 -9.13 -3.24 12.35
N ASN A 125 -9.44 -2.25 11.53
CA ASN A 125 -10.62 -2.20 10.66
C ASN A 125 -10.29 -1.62 9.29
N THR A 126 -11.23 -1.69 8.36
CA THR A 126 -11.13 -1.06 7.04
C THR A 126 -12.47 -0.53 6.59
N GLU A 127 -12.43 0.60 5.89
CA GLU A 127 -13.57 1.18 5.16
C GLU A 127 -13.71 0.60 3.74
N ARG A 128 -12.92 -0.45 3.41
CA ARG A 128 -12.88 -1.08 2.07
C ARG A 128 -13.11 -2.59 2.16
N PRO A 129 -14.26 -3.03 2.73
CA PRO A 129 -14.56 -4.45 2.94
C PRO A 129 -14.63 -5.25 1.64
N GLU A 130 -14.98 -4.60 0.52
CA GLU A 130 -15.00 -5.20 -0.81
C GLU A 130 -13.64 -5.77 -1.23
N THR A 131 -12.52 -5.12 -0.85
CA THR A 131 -11.17 -5.62 -1.15
C THR A 131 -10.87 -6.92 -0.43
N ILE A 132 -11.40 -7.07 0.79
CA ILE A 132 -11.29 -8.31 1.57
C ILE A 132 -12.12 -9.43 0.94
N ARG A 133 -13.39 -9.14 0.59
CA ARG A 133 -14.32 -10.12 -0.02
C ARG A 133 -13.76 -10.73 -1.28
N ILE A 134 -13.15 -9.92 -2.16
CA ILE A 134 -12.53 -10.41 -3.41
C ILE A 134 -11.11 -10.93 -3.23
N LYS A 135 -10.60 -10.99 -2.00
CA LYS A 135 -9.29 -11.53 -1.64
C LYS A 135 -8.10 -10.78 -2.27
N SER A 136 -8.27 -9.50 -2.64
CA SER A 136 -7.18 -8.63 -3.08
C SER A 136 -6.40 -8.06 -1.91
N ASN A 137 -6.97 -8.10 -0.71
CA ASN A 137 -6.45 -7.51 0.52
C ASN A 137 -6.70 -8.45 1.72
N ILE A 138 -5.79 -8.45 2.70
CA ILE A 138 -5.95 -9.13 3.98
C ILE A 138 -5.74 -8.12 5.11
N LEU A 139 -6.71 -8.05 6.03
CA LEU A 139 -6.64 -7.22 7.22
C LEU A 139 -5.96 -7.98 8.36
N THR A 140 -4.90 -7.39 8.95
CA THR A 140 -4.04 -8.11 9.92
C THR A 140 -3.98 -7.48 11.29
N SER A 141 -4.53 -6.27 11.49
CA SER A 141 -4.23 -5.47 12.67
C SER A 141 -2.71 -5.28 12.83
N TYR A 142 -2.24 -5.02 14.06
CA TYR A 142 -0.82 -4.90 14.42
C TYR A 142 -0.24 -6.24 14.91
N ASN A 143 -0.82 -7.35 14.48
CA ASN A 143 -0.44 -8.70 14.89
C ASN A 143 0.55 -9.31 13.90
N LEU A 144 1.78 -9.56 14.35
CA LEU A 144 2.85 -10.06 13.48
C LEU A 144 2.56 -11.43 12.89
N THR A 145 1.95 -12.33 13.67
CA THR A 145 1.55 -13.68 13.18
C THR A 145 0.53 -13.58 12.04
N LYS A 146 -0.45 -12.64 12.18
CA LYS A 146 -1.41 -12.38 11.09
C LYS A 146 -0.73 -11.76 9.87
N ILE A 147 0.28 -10.89 10.07
CA ILE A 147 1.06 -10.31 8.97
C ILE A 147 1.85 -11.41 8.24
N ASP A 148 2.50 -12.34 8.96
CA ASP A 148 3.20 -13.48 8.36
C ASP A 148 2.25 -14.39 7.58
N TYR A 149 1.09 -14.70 8.14
CA TYR A 149 0.05 -15.45 7.44
C TYR A 149 -0.38 -14.74 6.14
N ALA A 150 -0.68 -13.44 6.22
CA ALA A 150 -1.10 -12.64 5.09
C ALA A 150 0.00 -12.55 4.01
N LEU A 151 1.26 -12.33 4.41
CA LEU A 151 2.42 -12.35 3.53
C LEU A 151 2.48 -13.67 2.74
N ASN A 152 2.48 -14.81 3.44
CA ASN A 152 2.59 -16.13 2.81
C ASN A 152 1.42 -16.42 1.86
N ARG A 153 0.21 -15.95 2.20
CA ARG A 153 -0.97 -16.09 1.35
C ARG A 153 -0.91 -15.21 0.12
N MET A 154 -0.51 -13.95 0.28
CA MET A 154 -0.40 -12.99 -0.82
C MET A 154 0.77 -13.31 -1.76
N MET A 155 1.85 -13.90 -1.27
CA MET A 155 2.95 -14.41 -2.11
C MET A 155 2.49 -15.48 -3.11
N LYS A 156 1.44 -16.23 -2.78
CA LYS A 156 0.83 -17.27 -3.63
C LYS A 156 -0.34 -16.75 -4.47
N SER A 157 -0.67 -15.47 -4.38
CA SER A 157 -1.80 -14.88 -5.10
C SER A 157 -1.56 -14.90 -6.61
N LYS A 158 -2.57 -15.33 -7.36
CA LYS A 158 -2.57 -15.24 -8.83
C LYS A 158 -2.98 -13.85 -9.34
N ASN A 159 -3.34 -12.92 -8.44
CA ASN A 159 -3.77 -11.55 -8.73
C ASN A 159 -4.98 -11.47 -9.71
N LYS A 160 -5.82 -12.50 -9.67
CA LYS A 160 -7.00 -12.65 -10.53
C LYS A 160 -8.28 -12.40 -9.73
N TRP A 161 -8.61 -11.14 -9.53
CA TRP A 161 -9.90 -10.71 -8.97
C TRP A 161 -10.55 -9.66 -9.87
N ASN A 162 -11.87 -9.53 -9.81
CA ASN A 162 -12.58 -8.47 -10.53
C ASN A 162 -12.46 -7.14 -9.77
N ASN A 163 -12.37 -6.03 -10.50
CA ASN A 163 -12.37 -4.71 -9.90
C ASN A 163 -13.79 -4.39 -9.37
N PRO A 164 -13.99 -4.19 -8.04
CA PRO A 164 -15.30 -3.91 -7.47
C PRO A 164 -15.74 -2.44 -7.66
N TYR A 165 -14.82 -1.55 -8.01
CA TYR A 165 -15.06 -0.11 -8.11
C TYR A 165 -15.61 0.32 -9.47
N GLY A 166 -15.70 -0.61 -10.43
CA GLY A 166 -16.21 -0.32 -11.77
C GLY A 166 -15.27 0.53 -12.64
N VAL A 167 -15.82 1.03 -13.73
CA VAL A 167 -15.12 1.90 -14.70
C VAL A 167 -15.97 3.12 -15.00
N ASN A 168 -15.33 4.21 -15.42
CA ASN A 168 -15.99 5.47 -15.77
C ASN A 168 -16.87 6.07 -14.64
N VAL A 169 -16.47 5.90 -13.40
CA VAL A 169 -17.22 6.33 -12.21
C VAL A 169 -17.53 7.83 -12.25
N SER A 170 -16.54 8.67 -12.58
CA SER A 170 -16.73 10.13 -12.70
C SER A 170 -17.79 10.50 -13.72
N LYS A 171 -17.84 9.80 -14.87
CA LYS A 171 -18.87 10.01 -15.89
C LYS A 171 -20.26 9.64 -15.38
N LYS A 172 -20.38 8.54 -14.65
CA LYS A 172 -21.65 8.11 -14.03
C LYS A 172 -22.13 9.10 -12.97
N ILE A 173 -21.20 9.58 -12.12
CA ILE A 173 -21.52 10.62 -11.13
C ILE A 173 -22.03 11.88 -11.83
N LEU A 174 -21.32 12.36 -12.86
CA LEU A 174 -21.74 13.52 -13.63
C LEU A 174 -23.14 13.33 -14.24
N GLN A 175 -23.41 12.17 -14.83
CA GLN A 175 -24.74 11.86 -15.39
C GLN A 175 -25.86 11.91 -14.34
N ILE A 176 -25.59 11.38 -13.13
CA ILE A 176 -26.54 11.42 -12.02
C ILE A 176 -26.78 12.86 -11.60
N LEU A 177 -25.71 13.63 -11.34
CA LEU A 177 -25.82 15.05 -10.94
C LEU A 177 -26.56 15.88 -11.99
N THR A 178 -26.23 15.72 -13.28
CA THR A 178 -26.92 16.43 -14.36
C THR A 178 -28.40 16.12 -14.36
N LYS A 179 -28.79 14.85 -14.17
CA LYS A 179 -30.18 14.43 -14.11
C LYS A 179 -30.93 14.98 -12.90
N GLU A 180 -30.36 14.81 -11.70
CA GLU A 180 -30.98 15.20 -10.41
C GLU A 180 -31.11 16.73 -10.28
N PHE A 181 -30.09 17.46 -10.68
CA PHE A 181 -30.06 18.93 -10.54
C PHE A 181 -30.45 19.67 -11.80
N LYS A 182 -30.93 18.97 -12.85
CA LYS A 182 -31.32 19.57 -14.16
C LYS A 182 -30.24 20.54 -14.70
N LEU A 183 -28.98 20.21 -14.48
CA LEU A 183 -27.86 20.99 -15.00
C LEU A 183 -27.82 20.87 -16.53
N LYS A 184 -27.71 22.01 -17.24
CA LYS A 184 -27.58 22.05 -18.70
C LYS A 184 -26.14 21.83 -19.13
#